data_27b632a0aa39772e106cd5516a195275
#
_entry.id   27b632a0aa39772e106cd5516a195275
#
_cell.length_a   1.000
_cell.length_b   1.000
_cell.length_c   1.000
_cell.angle_alpha   90.00
_cell.angle_beta   90.00
_cell.angle_gamma   90.00
#
_symmetry.space_group_name_H-M   'P 1'
#
loop_
_entity.id
_entity.type
_entity.pdbx_description
1 polymer ?
#
loop_
_entity_poly.entity_id
_entity_poly.type
_entity_poly.pdbx_seq_one_letter_code
_entity_poly.pdbx_strand_id
1 'polypeptide(L)' 'GYYKNGEMEGVWVTYNPDRSLLSALSGTYKNGEKISD' A
#
# COMPACT_ATOMS: atom_id res chain seq x y z
N GLY A 1 -6.35 -1.38 -1.52
CA GLY A 1 -6.67 -0.13 -0.86
C GLY A 1 -7.47 0.83 -1.73
N TYR A 2 -7.62 2.00 -1.26
CA TYR A 2 -8.38 3.04 -1.95
C TYR A 2 -7.77 4.40 -1.63
N TYR A 3 -8.20 5.42 -2.36
CA TYR A 3 -7.78 6.80 -2.10
C TYR A 3 -8.89 7.56 -1.38
N LYS A 4 -8.49 8.36 -0.39
CA LYS A 4 -9.40 9.23 0.33
C LYS A 4 -8.80 10.62 0.37
N ASN A 5 -9.51 11.60 -0.19
CA ASN A 5 -9.03 12.98 -0.30
C ASN A 5 -7.64 13.07 -0.96
N GLY A 6 -7.41 12.19 -1.96
CA GLY A 6 -6.14 12.14 -2.66
C GLY A 6 -5.02 11.41 -1.95
N GLU A 7 -5.32 10.78 -0.81
CA GLU A 7 -4.32 10.06 -0.03
C GLU A 7 -4.64 8.56 0.03
N MET A 8 -3.59 7.74 0.13
CA MET A 8 -3.74 6.29 0.21
C MET A 8 -4.32 5.89 1.55
N GLU A 9 -5.30 4.98 1.51
CA GLU A 9 -5.97 4.48 2.70
C GLU A 9 -6.17 2.97 2.60
N GLY A 10 -6.16 2.29 3.74
CA GLY A 10 -6.46 0.87 3.83
C GLY A 10 -5.29 -0.01 3.45
N VAL A 11 -5.59 -1.28 3.21
CA VAL A 11 -4.57 -2.28 2.88
C VAL A 11 -4.21 -2.18 1.40
N TRP A 12 -2.91 -2.09 1.12
CA TRP A 12 -2.38 -2.02 -0.24
C TRP A 12 -1.47 -3.20 -0.48
N VAL A 13 -1.60 -3.81 -1.66
CA VAL A 13 -0.75 -4.94 -2.06
C VAL A 13 -0.14 -4.61 -3.41
N THR A 14 1.19 -4.64 -3.48
CA THR A 14 1.92 -4.34 -4.70
C THR A 14 2.87 -5.49 -5.01
N TYR A 15 2.96 -5.86 -6.28
CA TYR A 15 3.81 -6.96 -6.73
C TYR A 15 4.87 -6.47 -7.70
N ASN A 16 6.02 -7.15 -7.64
CA ASN A 16 7.08 -6.94 -8.62
C ASN A 16 6.69 -7.57 -9.98
N PRO A 17 7.39 -7.21 -11.07
CA PRO A 17 7.13 -7.83 -12.38
C PRO A 17 7.30 -9.35 -12.39
N ASP A 18 8.10 -9.90 -11.49
CA ASP A 18 8.30 -11.35 -11.37
C ASP A 18 7.23 -12.03 -10.51
N ARG A 19 6.18 -11.27 -10.12
CA ARG A 19 5.06 -11.73 -9.30
C ARG A 19 5.38 -11.94 -7.83
N SER A 20 6.56 -11.54 -7.38
CA SER A 20 6.86 -11.57 -5.95
C SER A 20 6.27 -10.35 -5.26
N LEU A 21 5.97 -10.48 -3.98
CA LEU A 21 5.38 -9.38 -3.20
C LEU A 21 6.41 -8.26 -3.00
N LEU A 22 6.03 -7.06 -3.38
CA LEU A 22 6.86 -5.89 -3.13
C LEU A 22 6.52 -5.34 -1.75
N SER A 23 7.20 -5.88 -0.73
CA SER A 23 6.88 -5.55 0.66
C SER A 23 7.15 -4.09 1.02
N ALA A 24 8.05 -3.43 0.30
CA ALA A 24 8.37 -2.03 0.57
C ALA A 24 7.17 -1.11 0.35
N LEU A 25 6.28 -1.47 -0.59
CA LEU A 25 5.11 -0.65 -0.91
C LEU A 25 3.80 -1.29 -0.49
N SER A 26 3.84 -2.55 -0.03
CA SER A 26 2.65 -3.26 0.45
C SER A 26 2.49 -3.04 1.94
N GLY A 27 1.25 -2.97 2.40
CA GLY A 27 0.95 -2.79 3.81
C GLY A 27 -0.30 -1.97 4.01
N THR A 28 -0.51 -1.51 5.24
CA THR A 28 -1.65 -0.69 5.59
C THR A 28 -1.26 0.79 5.59
N TYR A 29 -2.05 1.60 4.92
CA TYR A 29 -1.82 3.04 4.81
C TYR A 29 -2.91 3.83 5.50
N LYS A 30 -2.53 5.00 6.03
CA LYS A 30 -3.47 5.95 6.58
C LYS A 30 -2.95 7.35 6.31
N ASN A 31 -3.80 8.19 5.72
CA ASN A 31 -3.45 9.55 5.33
C ASN A 31 -2.20 9.60 4.44
N GLY A 32 -2.08 8.61 3.55
CA GLY A 32 -0.94 8.51 2.65
C GLY A 32 0.32 7.94 3.25
N GLU A 33 0.28 7.56 4.53
CA GLU A 33 1.44 7.04 5.24
C GLU A 33 1.29 5.55 5.54
N LYS A 34 2.35 4.78 5.29
CA LYS A 34 2.37 3.35 5.61
C LYS A 34 2.57 3.18 7.11
N ILE A 35 1.56 2.63 7.78
CA ILE A 35 1.56 2.48 9.24
C ILE A 35 1.85 1.05 9.69
N SER A 36 1.73 0.07 8.80
CA SER A 36 2.08 -1.31 9.13
C SER A 36 2.28 -2.12 7.85
N ASP A 37 2.87 -3.27 7.98
CA ASP A 37 3.09 -4.19 6.85
C ASP A 37 1.83 -4.96 6.45
#